data_25e38452a1445705f44710144c01353a
#
_entry.id   25e38452a1445705f44710144c01353a
#
_cell.length_a   1.000
_cell.length_b   1.000
_cell.length_c   1.000
_cell.angle_alpha   90.00
_cell.angle_beta   90.00
_cell.angle_gamma   90.00
#
_symmetry.space_group_name_H-M   'P 1'
#
loop_
_entity.id
_entity.type
_entity.pdbx_description
1 polymer ?
#
loop_
_entity_poly.entity_id
_entity_poly.type
_entity_poly.pdbx_seq_one_letter_code
_entity_poly.pdbx_strand_id
1 'polypeptide(L)'
;MTVAAFRVRSFRYQWSADLLTSWAFEMETLVLGWYVMVNTGSVVWLTAFGSLQFLGTLAAPMFGVLGDRLGGRAMLCAMRAIYTALGALLMTLALAGVLSPAWVLVVAALAGIVRPNDLVMRNTLIGETIPPAHLIGALGMSRATMVSARVGGALAGARHRR
;
A
#
# COMPACT_ATOMS: atom_id res chain seq x y z
N MET A 1 22.60 9.80 -13.04
CA MET A 1 22.76 8.39 -12.64
C MET A 1 21.45 7.67 -12.32
N THR A 2 20.40 8.34 -11.90
CA THR A 2 19.06 7.79 -11.56
C THR A 2 18.30 7.14 -12.72
N VAL A 3 18.52 7.56 -13.96
CA VAL A 3 17.80 7.09 -15.15
C VAL A 3 18.31 5.72 -15.66
N ALA A 4 19.48 5.27 -15.21
CA ALA A 4 20.06 3.99 -15.68
C ALA A 4 19.23 2.75 -15.24
N ALA A 5 18.53 2.82 -14.11
CA ALA A 5 17.65 1.76 -13.62
C ALA A 5 16.46 1.51 -14.59
N PHE A 6 15.99 2.52 -15.31
CA PHE A 6 14.91 2.38 -16.30
C PHE A 6 15.31 1.65 -17.59
N ARG A 7 16.59 1.37 -17.81
CA ARG A 7 17.04 0.52 -18.92
C ARG A 7 16.65 -0.94 -18.69
N VAL A 8 16.43 -1.36 -17.45
CA VAL A 8 15.98 -2.71 -17.11
C VAL A 8 14.46 -2.78 -17.29
N ARG A 9 14.02 -3.58 -18.26
CA ARG A 9 12.58 -3.71 -18.62
C ARG A 9 11.72 -4.17 -17.44
N SER A 10 12.20 -5.09 -16.62
CA SER A 10 11.54 -5.58 -15.41
C SER A 10 11.29 -4.44 -14.41
N PHE A 11 12.28 -3.56 -14.22
CA PHE A 11 12.18 -2.46 -13.29
C PHE A 11 11.11 -1.45 -13.71
N ARG A 12 10.95 -1.17 -14.99
CA ARG A 12 9.89 -0.25 -15.47
C ARG A 12 8.50 -0.72 -15.12
N TYR A 13 8.20 -2.01 -15.36
CA TYR A 13 6.89 -2.58 -15.01
C TYR A 13 6.68 -2.63 -13.49
N GLN A 14 7.71 -3.01 -12.75
CA GLN A 14 7.64 -3.03 -11.28
C GLN A 14 7.41 -1.62 -10.74
N TRP A 15 8.18 -0.64 -11.19
CA TRP A 15 8.06 0.74 -10.73
C TRP A 15 6.70 1.36 -11.04
N SER A 16 6.14 1.16 -12.22
CA SER A 16 4.80 1.66 -12.56
C SER A 16 3.72 1.02 -11.70
N ALA A 17 3.81 -0.29 -11.47
CA ALA A 17 2.89 -0.99 -10.56
C ALA A 17 3.03 -0.48 -9.12
N ASP A 18 4.25 -0.21 -8.66
CA ASP A 18 4.54 0.32 -7.33
C ASP A 18 4.02 1.75 -7.16
N LEU A 19 4.12 2.57 -8.21
CA LEU A 19 3.55 3.92 -8.24
C LEU A 19 2.03 3.87 -8.04
N LEU A 20 1.34 3.09 -8.87
CA LEU A 20 -0.12 2.96 -8.82
C LEU A 20 -0.59 2.38 -7.47
N THR A 21 0.09 1.37 -6.95
CA THR A 21 -0.22 0.77 -5.65
C THR A 21 -0.03 1.79 -4.51
N SER A 22 1.05 2.57 -4.54
CA SER A 22 1.30 3.58 -3.51
C SER A 22 0.24 4.69 -3.53
N TRP A 23 -0.17 5.14 -4.71
CA TRP A 23 -1.24 6.13 -4.84
C TRP A 23 -2.59 5.57 -4.38
N ALA A 24 -2.90 4.31 -4.75
CA ALA A 24 -4.12 3.64 -4.30
C ALA A 24 -4.19 3.57 -2.77
N PHE A 25 -3.10 3.21 -2.10
CA PHE A 25 -3.03 3.16 -0.63
C PHE A 25 -3.25 4.50 0.05
N GLU A 26 -2.63 5.56 -0.45
CA GLU A 26 -2.82 6.89 0.14
C GLU A 26 -4.25 7.39 -0.07
N MET A 27 -4.83 7.18 -1.26
CA MET A 27 -6.22 7.53 -1.53
C MET A 27 -7.20 6.72 -0.66
N GLU A 28 -7.00 5.41 -0.56
CA GLU A 28 -7.80 4.53 0.29
C GLU A 28 -7.78 4.99 1.74
N THR A 29 -6.59 5.25 2.30
CA THR A 29 -6.42 5.70 3.67
C THR A 29 -7.14 7.02 3.93
N LEU A 30 -7.05 7.98 3.02
CA LEU A 30 -7.70 9.28 3.15
C LEU A 30 -9.22 9.16 3.06
N VAL A 31 -9.72 8.47 2.04
CA VAL A 31 -11.16 8.33 1.79
C VAL A 31 -11.84 7.53 2.90
N LEU A 32 -11.26 6.39 3.29
CA LEU A 32 -11.85 5.55 4.33
C LEU A 32 -11.73 6.18 5.71
N GLY A 33 -10.61 6.83 6.01
CA GLY A 33 -10.44 7.58 7.26
C GLY A 33 -11.45 8.71 7.38
N TRP A 34 -11.68 9.43 6.29
CA TRP A 34 -12.71 10.49 6.24
C TRP A 34 -14.12 9.91 6.38
N TYR A 35 -14.41 8.81 5.69
CA TYR A 35 -15.68 8.09 5.78
C TYR A 35 -15.99 7.65 7.21
N VAL A 36 -15.01 7.04 7.90
CA VAL A 36 -15.14 6.63 9.30
C VAL A 36 -15.43 7.83 10.19
N MET A 37 -14.68 8.92 10.02
CA MET A 37 -14.86 10.12 10.85
C MET A 37 -16.23 10.76 10.65
N VAL A 38 -16.71 10.87 9.41
CA VAL A 38 -18.01 11.49 9.12
C VAL A 38 -19.18 10.63 9.62
N ASN A 39 -19.08 9.31 9.48
CA ASN A 39 -20.18 8.42 9.87
C ASN A 39 -20.24 8.12 11.36
N THR A 40 -19.12 8.18 12.07
CA THR A 40 -19.08 7.85 13.50
C THR A 40 -18.96 9.09 14.40
N GLY A 41 -18.43 10.19 13.89
CA GLY A 41 -18.09 11.37 14.68
C GLY A 41 -17.05 11.10 15.80
N SER A 42 -16.42 9.93 15.81
CA SER A 42 -15.60 9.44 16.91
C SER A 42 -14.13 9.33 16.52
N VAL A 43 -13.29 10.06 17.25
CA VAL A 43 -11.83 9.97 17.13
C VAL A 43 -11.32 8.56 17.46
N VAL A 44 -12.00 7.84 18.37
CA VAL A 44 -11.62 6.47 18.75
C VAL A 44 -11.71 5.53 17.53
N TRP A 45 -12.77 5.63 16.75
CA TRP A 45 -12.92 4.83 15.51
C TRP A 45 -11.86 5.17 14.48
N LEU A 46 -11.53 6.45 14.33
CA LEU A 46 -10.46 6.88 13.43
C LEU A 46 -9.09 6.37 13.88
N THR A 47 -8.81 6.42 15.19
CA THR A 47 -7.57 5.90 15.76
C THR A 47 -7.48 4.37 15.59
N ALA A 48 -8.57 3.65 15.83
CA ALA A 48 -8.66 2.22 15.59
C ALA A 48 -8.38 1.89 14.11
N PHE A 49 -8.99 2.61 13.18
CA PHE A 49 -8.72 2.47 11.74
C PHE A 49 -7.24 2.65 11.41
N GLY A 50 -6.61 3.70 11.93
CA GLY A 50 -5.18 3.95 11.72
C GLY A 50 -4.28 2.87 12.32
N SER A 51 -4.58 2.40 13.54
CA SER A 51 -3.81 1.36 14.23
C SER A 51 -3.88 0.01 13.53
N LEU A 52 -5.05 -0.37 13.03
CA LEU A 52 -5.27 -1.62 12.31
C LEU A 52 -4.42 -1.74 11.04
N GLN A 53 -4.08 -0.63 10.40
CA GLN A 53 -3.21 -0.63 9.22
C GLN A 53 -1.77 -1.08 9.49
N PHE A 54 -1.35 -1.18 10.75
CA PHE A 54 0.00 -1.61 11.15
C PHE A 54 0.05 -3.03 11.71
N LEU A 55 -1.05 -3.78 11.73
CA LEU A 55 -1.08 -5.15 12.25
C LEU A 55 -0.04 -6.08 11.62
N GLY A 56 0.26 -5.88 10.35
CA GLY A 56 1.23 -6.71 9.62
C GLY A 56 2.67 -6.54 10.10
N THR A 57 3.00 -5.49 10.85
CA THR A 57 4.34 -5.37 11.45
C THR A 57 4.60 -6.46 12.48
N LEU A 58 3.55 -6.94 13.16
CA LEU A 58 3.64 -8.06 14.10
C LEU A 58 3.85 -9.40 13.38
N ALA A 59 3.33 -9.53 12.17
CA ALA A 59 3.43 -10.73 11.34
C ALA A 59 4.65 -10.71 10.39
N ALA A 60 5.45 -9.65 10.38
CA ALA A 60 6.58 -9.47 9.46
C ALA A 60 7.56 -10.67 9.42
N PRO A 61 7.94 -11.31 10.55
CA PRO A 61 8.84 -12.47 10.51
C PRO A 61 8.24 -13.66 9.74
N MET A 62 6.93 -13.88 9.86
CA MET A 62 6.25 -14.97 9.14
C MET A 62 6.24 -14.73 7.63
N PHE A 63 6.05 -13.49 7.21
CA PHE A 63 6.09 -13.11 5.79
C PHE A 63 7.49 -13.25 5.20
N GLY A 64 8.56 -13.01 5.98
CA GLY A 64 9.94 -13.28 5.57
C GLY A 64 10.15 -14.75 5.25
N VAL A 65 9.83 -15.65 6.17
CA VAL A 65 9.95 -17.10 5.97
C VAL A 65 9.09 -17.60 4.80
N LEU A 66 7.90 -17.05 4.64
CA LEU A 66 6.99 -17.43 3.54
C LEU A 66 7.54 -16.93 2.19
N GLY A 67 8.11 -15.73 2.17
CA GLY A 67 8.76 -15.17 1.00
C GLY A 67 9.96 -15.99 0.53
N ASP A 68 10.78 -16.50 1.45
CA ASP A 68 11.90 -17.37 1.17
C ASP A 68 11.46 -18.71 0.54
N ARG A 69 10.30 -19.25 0.96
CA ARG A 69 9.77 -20.53 0.45
C ARG A 69 9.04 -20.39 -0.89
N LEU A 70 8.24 -19.35 -1.06
CA LEU A 70 7.38 -19.17 -2.24
C LEU A 70 8.06 -18.33 -3.33
N GLY A 71 9.15 -17.65 -2.99
CA GLY A 71 9.79 -16.65 -3.85
C GLY A 71 9.13 -15.27 -3.77
N GLY A 72 9.95 -14.22 -3.64
CA GLY A 72 9.49 -12.85 -3.42
C GLY A 72 8.51 -12.33 -4.46
N ARG A 73 8.65 -12.77 -5.73
CA ARG A 73 7.77 -12.38 -6.83
C ARG A 73 6.35 -12.95 -6.68
N ALA A 74 6.24 -14.24 -6.35
CA ALA A 74 4.94 -14.90 -6.15
C ALA A 74 4.24 -14.29 -4.93
N MET A 75 4.98 -14.06 -3.87
CA MET A 75 4.49 -13.42 -2.65
C MET A 75 3.94 -12.01 -2.91
N LEU A 76 4.69 -11.18 -3.65
CA LEU A 76 4.24 -9.83 -4.02
C LEU A 76 2.97 -9.85 -4.89
N CYS A 77 2.87 -10.79 -5.84
CA CYS A 77 1.66 -10.96 -6.64
C CYS A 77 0.46 -11.37 -5.78
N ALA A 78 0.65 -12.29 -4.84
CA ALA A 78 -0.40 -12.71 -3.91
C ALA A 78 -0.89 -11.56 -3.04
N MET A 79 0.03 -10.76 -2.47
CA MET A 79 -0.31 -9.58 -1.69
C MET A 79 -1.14 -8.59 -2.50
N ARG A 80 -0.75 -8.32 -3.75
CA ARG A 80 -1.48 -7.42 -4.64
C ARG A 80 -2.85 -7.95 -5.04
N ALA A 81 -2.98 -9.26 -5.24
CA ALA A 81 -4.28 -9.90 -5.48
C ALA A 81 -5.22 -9.73 -4.28
N ILE A 82 -4.70 -9.92 -3.05
CA ILE A 82 -5.47 -9.68 -1.82
C ILE A 82 -5.93 -8.22 -1.76
N TYR A 83 -5.07 -7.25 -2.01
CA TYR A 83 -5.47 -5.84 -2.03
C TYR A 83 -6.54 -5.53 -3.06
N THR A 84 -6.40 -6.07 -4.27
CA THR A 84 -7.40 -5.89 -5.32
C THR A 84 -8.74 -6.46 -4.91
N ALA A 85 -8.75 -7.64 -4.27
CA ALA A 85 -9.96 -8.27 -3.76
C ALA A 85 -10.62 -7.44 -2.64
N LEU A 86 -9.82 -6.93 -1.70
CA LEU A 86 -10.32 -6.07 -0.62
C LEU A 86 -10.88 -4.74 -1.15
N GLY A 87 -10.21 -4.12 -2.11
CA GLY A 87 -10.69 -2.91 -2.78
C GLY A 87 -11.99 -3.16 -3.55
N ALA A 88 -12.08 -4.29 -4.27
CA ALA A 88 -13.31 -4.70 -4.96
C ALA A 88 -14.44 -4.97 -3.97
N LEU A 89 -14.16 -5.59 -2.82
CA LEU A 89 -15.13 -5.81 -1.76
C LEU A 89 -15.67 -4.46 -1.23
N LEU A 90 -14.81 -3.51 -0.93
CA LEU A 90 -15.24 -2.18 -0.48
C LEU A 90 -16.10 -1.48 -1.52
N MET A 91 -15.69 -1.56 -2.79
CA MET A 91 -16.45 -0.96 -3.89
C MET A 91 -17.82 -1.59 -4.01
N THR A 92 -17.94 -2.91 -3.95
CA THR A 92 -19.24 -3.61 -4.03
C THR A 92 -20.13 -3.27 -2.83
N LEU A 93 -19.60 -3.21 -1.61
CA LEU A 93 -20.35 -2.81 -0.42
C LEU A 93 -20.84 -1.35 -0.51
N ALA A 94 -20.02 -0.46 -1.07
CA ALA A 94 -20.39 0.93 -1.27
C ALA A 94 -21.50 1.08 -2.32
N LEU A 95 -21.39 0.39 -3.45
CA LEU A 95 -22.40 0.41 -4.52
C LEU A 95 -23.72 -0.22 -4.07
N ALA A 96 -23.66 -1.25 -3.23
CA ALA A 96 -24.85 -1.88 -2.65
C ALA A 96 -25.50 -1.03 -1.53
N GLY A 97 -24.87 0.08 -1.11
CA GLY A 97 -25.38 0.93 -0.03
C GLY A 97 -25.31 0.31 1.37
N VAL A 98 -24.56 -0.81 1.53
CA VAL A 98 -24.42 -1.54 2.80
C VAL A 98 -23.06 -1.31 3.49
N LEU A 99 -22.27 -0.38 2.95
CA LEU A 99 -20.99 -0.03 3.55
C LEU A 99 -21.22 0.58 4.94
N SER A 100 -20.55 0.06 5.94
CA SER A 100 -20.57 0.57 7.31
C SER A 100 -19.15 0.79 7.84
N PRO A 101 -18.96 1.66 8.86
CA PRO A 101 -17.66 1.84 9.49
C PRO A 101 -17.04 0.54 10.02
N ALA A 102 -17.85 -0.41 10.48
CA ALA A 102 -17.38 -1.72 10.92
C ALA A 102 -16.73 -2.51 9.77
N TRP A 103 -17.33 -2.55 8.58
CA TRP A 103 -16.74 -3.17 7.39
C TRP A 103 -15.42 -2.52 7.00
N VAL A 104 -15.34 -1.19 7.10
CA VAL A 104 -14.09 -0.45 6.84
C VAL A 104 -12.99 -0.88 7.80
N LEU A 105 -13.29 -1.05 9.10
CA LEU A 105 -12.30 -1.55 10.08
C LEU A 105 -11.85 -2.97 9.79
N VAL A 106 -12.78 -3.87 9.43
CA VAL A 106 -12.44 -5.26 9.06
C VAL A 106 -11.50 -5.27 7.85
N VAL A 107 -11.82 -4.53 6.81
CA VAL A 107 -10.96 -4.45 5.62
C VAL A 107 -9.64 -3.79 5.94
N ALA A 108 -9.61 -2.74 6.76
CA ALA A 108 -8.38 -2.10 7.21
C ALA A 108 -7.48 -3.05 8.00
N ALA A 109 -8.05 -3.92 8.84
CA ALA A 109 -7.31 -4.94 9.57
C ALA A 109 -6.67 -5.96 8.61
N LEU A 110 -7.45 -6.49 7.65
CA LEU A 110 -6.96 -7.45 6.67
C LEU A 110 -5.89 -6.83 5.76
N ALA A 111 -6.11 -5.62 5.26
CA ALA A 111 -5.14 -4.87 4.47
C ALA A 111 -3.89 -4.56 5.30
N GLY A 112 -4.07 -4.21 6.57
CA GLY A 112 -2.99 -3.89 7.50
C GLY A 112 -2.06 -5.06 7.80
N ILE A 113 -2.51 -6.31 7.67
CA ILE A 113 -1.66 -7.49 7.78
C ILE A 113 -0.67 -7.58 6.59
N VAL A 114 -1.14 -7.21 5.41
CA VAL A 114 -0.38 -7.37 4.16
C VAL A 114 0.50 -6.14 3.87
N ARG A 115 0.01 -4.95 4.13
CA ARG A 115 0.60 -3.66 3.71
C ARG A 115 2.05 -3.41 4.12
N PRO A 116 2.47 -3.60 5.39
CA PRO A 116 3.86 -3.39 5.79
C PRO A 116 4.81 -4.37 5.09
N ASN A 117 4.34 -5.58 4.82
CA ASN A 117 5.12 -6.64 4.23
C ASN A 117 5.31 -6.47 2.71
N ASP A 118 4.36 -5.83 2.00
CA ASP A 118 4.51 -5.45 0.58
C ASP A 118 5.74 -4.56 0.38
N LEU A 119 5.96 -3.59 1.26
CA LEU A 119 7.11 -2.70 1.18
C LEU A 119 8.44 -3.45 1.37
N VAL A 120 8.49 -4.38 2.31
CA VAL A 120 9.68 -5.20 2.56
C VAL A 120 9.98 -6.07 1.35
N MET A 121 9.00 -6.83 0.85
CA MET A 121 9.15 -7.69 -0.32
C MET A 121 9.55 -6.91 -1.58
N ARG A 122 9.00 -5.72 -1.77
CA ARG A 122 9.37 -4.82 -2.87
C ARG A 122 10.84 -4.43 -2.81
N ASN A 123 11.33 -4.03 -1.63
CA ASN A 123 12.72 -3.65 -1.45
C ASN A 123 13.68 -4.84 -1.66
N THR A 124 13.31 -6.03 -1.20
CA THR A 124 14.06 -7.28 -1.43
C THR A 124 14.18 -7.58 -2.92
N LEU A 125 13.07 -7.54 -3.66
CA LEU A 125 13.06 -7.78 -5.10
C LEU A 125 13.89 -6.76 -5.88
N ILE A 126 13.89 -5.50 -5.48
CA ILE A 126 14.75 -4.47 -6.06
C ILE A 126 16.22 -4.84 -5.83
N GLY A 127 16.57 -5.29 -4.60
CA GLY A 127 17.91 -5.72 -4.24
C GLY A 127 18.40 -6.92 -5.05
N GLU A 128 17.53 -7.88 -5.36
CA GLU A 128 17.86 -9.07 -6.15
C GLU A 128 17.93 -8.80 -7.66
N THR A 129 17.19 -7.81 -8.15
CA THR A 129 17.02 -7.59 -9.61
C THR A 129 17.98 -6.55 -10.17
N ILE A 130 18.49 -5.64 -9.32
CA ILE A 130 19.28 -4.48 -9.76
C ILE A 130 20.75 -4.65 -9.35
N PRO A 131 21.71 -4.44 -10.29
CA PRO A 131 23.14 -4.43 -9.95
C PRO A 131 23.45 -3.43 -8.83
N PRO A 132 24.41 -3.74 -7.91
CA PRO A 132 24.75 -2.90 -6.75
C PRO A 132 25.05 -1.45 -7.10
N ALA A 133 25.64 -1.18 -8.25
CA ALA A 133 25.96 0.16 -8.73
C ALA A 133 24.72 1.08 -8.94
N HIS A 134 23.54 0.50 -9.13
CA HIS A 134 22.29 1.23 -9.39
C HIS A 134 21.25 1.12 -8.26
N LEU A 135 21.56 0.34 -7.23
CA LEU A 135 20.64 0.01 -6.14
C LEU A 135 20.18 1.26 -5.36
N ILE A 136 21.11 2.14 -5.01
CA ILE A 136 20.82 3.39 -4.27
C ILE A 136 19.86 4.29 -5.09
N GLY A 137 20.09 4.39 -6.39
CA GLY A 137 19.21 5.16 -7.28
C GLY A 137 17.80 4.59 -7.39
N ALA A 138 17.68 3.27 -7.48
CA ALA A 138 16.40 2.57 -7.57
C ALA A 138 15.58 2.68 -6.27
N LEU A 139 16.23 2.48 -5.13
CA LEU A 139 15.61 2.66 -3.81
C LEU A 139 15.21 4.11 -3.57
N GLY A 140 16.04 5.07 -3.97
CA GLY A 140 15.74 6.49 -3.88
C GLY A 140 14.50 6.87 -4.70
N MET A 141 14.36 6.34 -5.92
CA MET A 141 13.17 6.57 -6.75
C MET A 141 11.91 5.93 -6.16
N SER A 142 12.01 4.72 -5.62
CA SER A 142 10.88 4.08 -4.94
C SER A 142 10.41 4.92 -3.73
N ARG A 143 11.34 5.48 -2.97
CA ARG A 143 11.03 6.39 -1.85
C ARG A 143 10.43 7.71 -2.32
N ALA A 144 10.97 8.33 -3.37
CA ALA A 144 10.44 9.55 -3.94
C ALA A 144 9.00 9.37 -4.43
N THR A 145 8.68 8.22 -5.01
CA THR A 145 7.32 7.84 -5.44
C THR A 145 6.34 7.80 -4.27
N MET A 146 6.74 7.19 -3.14
CA MET A 146 5.88 7.15 -1.95
C MET A 146 5.65 8.55 -1.36
N VAL A 147 6.69 9.38 -1.31
CA VAL A 147 6.58 10.76 -0.80
C VAL A 147 5.69 11.60 -1.72
N SER A 148 5.81 11.46 -3.03
CA SER A 148 4.96 12.19 -3.98
C SER A 148 3.49 11.81 -3.85
N ALA A 149 3.18 10.53 -3.61
CA ALA A 149 1.82 10.07 -3.34
C ALA A 149 1.24 10.70 -2.06
N ARG A 150 2.02 10.77 -0.98
CA ARG A 150 1.61 11.41 0.28
C ARG A 150 1.35 12.91 0.10
N VAL A 151 2.27 13.61 -0.56
CA VAL A 151 2.12 15.06 -0.82
C VAL A 151 0.91 15.32 -1.72
N GLY A 152 0.75 14.54 -2.79
CA GLY A 152 -0.42 14.63 -3.68
C GLY A 152 -1.74 14.38 -2.96
N GLY A 153 -1.80 13.36 -2.10
CA GLY A 153 -2.97 13.06 -1.27
C GLY A 153 -3.30 14.19 -0.29
N ALA A 154 -2.29 14.73 0.40
CA ALA A 154 -2.47 15.85 1.33
C ALA A 154 -2.98 17.12 0.63
N LEU A 155 -2.46 17.44 -0.57
CA LEU A 155 -2.90 18.60 -1.36
C LEU A 155 -4.34 18.42 -1.87
N ALA A 156 -4.72 17.23 -2.30
CA ALA A 156 -6.09 16.92 -2.71
C ALA A 156 -7.08 17.08 -1.54
N GLY A 157 -6.73 16.61 -0.35
CA GLY A 157 -7.52 16.78 0.86
C GLY A 157 -7.65 18.24 1.33
N ALA A 158 -6.60 19.05 1.17
CA ALA A 158 -6.61 20.47 1.55
C ALA A 158 -7.49 21.32 0.61
N ARG A 159 -7.59 20.95 -0.67
CA ARG A 159 -8.38 21.67 -1.68
C ARG A 159 -9.89 21.51 -1.51
N HIS A 160 -10.31 20.44 -0.86
CA HIS A 160 -11.75 20.16 -0.60
C HIS A 160 -12.31 20.88 0.63
N ARG A 161 -11.46 21.58 1.40
CA ARG A 161 -11.85 22.36 2.59
C ARG A 161 -12.11 23.85 2.31
N ARG A 162 -12.01 24.29 1.06
CA ARG A 162 -12.37 25.64 0.60
C ARG A 162 -13.65 25.59 -0.22
#